data_60587e7dd54d2bc3d52cb1a1142947bb
#
_entry.id   60587e7dd54d2bc3d52cb1a1142947bb
#
_cell.length_a   1.000
_cell.length_b   1.000
_cell.length_c   1.000
_cell.angle_alpha   90.00
_cell.angle_beta   90.00
_cell.angle_gamma   90.00
#
_symmetry.space_group_name_H-M   'P 1'
#
loop_
_entity.id
_entity.type
_entity.pdbx_description
1 polymer ?
#
loop_
_entity_poly.entity_id
_entity_poly.type
_entity_poly.pdbx_seq_one_letter_code
_entity_poly.pdbx_strand_id
1 'polypeptide(L)'
;MVRVGIIGSVGSGKSFVANIFKELNFNIFSADNEVNNIYKKNKNINKKISKFFKLKLYKTRINRQELRDALKKNPKKFSFLNKIIHPIVRKKLILFLSKFKKNRLVVLDIPLLVENKMFNFVDIFIYIKTRSNYFNARIKKRKNLDKSFLNILKKQQRSEKIKEGYADFIIYNSSKNKVKLQVKNIIDKILLN
;
A
#
# COMPACT_ATOMS: atom_id res chain seq x y z
N MET A 1 6.19 -18.40 -10.36
CA MET A 1 5.29 -17.26 -10.01
C MET A 1 6.15 -16.04 -9.74
N VAL A 2 6.04 -15.02 -10.57
CA VAL A 2 6.73 -13.74 -10.35
C VAL A 2 5.92 -12.86 -9.38
N ARG A 3 6.59 -12.26 -8.39
CA ARG A 3 5.99 -11.40 -7.35
C ARG A 3 6.38 -9.94 -7.63
N VAL A 4 5.44 -9.18 -8.15
CA VAL A 4 5.65 -7.77 -8.53
C VAL A 4 5.28 -6.85 -7.37
N GLY A 5 6.23 -6.09 -6.84
CA GLY A 5 6.02 -5.08 -5.81
C GLY A 5 5.82 -3.69 -6.42
N ILE A 6 4.69 -3.03 -6.13
CA ILE A 6 4.46 -1.65 -6.55
C ILE A 6 4.97 -0.69 -5.48
N ILE A 7 5.96 0.14 -5.82
CA ILE A 7 6.54 1.15 -4.95
C ILE A 7 6.31 2.58 -5.47
N GLY A 8 6.43 3.56 -4.61
CA GLY A 8 6.23 4.97 -4.95
C GLY A 8 5.76 5.80 -3.75
N SER A 9 5.81 7.10 -3.87
CA SER A 9 5.45 8.04 -2.81
C SER A 9 3.96 8.00 -2.45
N VAL A 10 3.59 8.53 -1.27
CA VAL A 10 2.19 8.74 -0.90
C VAL A 10 1.54 9.61 -1.98
N GLY A 11 0.39 9.17 -2.51
CA GLY A 11 -0.33 9.89 -3.56
C GLY A 11 0.17 9.65 -4.99
N SER A 12 1.25 8.88 -5.22
CA SER A 12 1.75 8.58 -6.56
C SER A 12 0.78 7.77 -7.45
N GLY A 13 -0.24 7.14 -6.84
CA GLY A 13 -1.23 6.37 -7.58
C GLY A 13 -0.93 4.88 -7.65
N LYS A 14 -0.18 4.30 -6.69
CA LYS A 14 0.08 2.85 -6.59
C LYS A 14 -1.19 2.03 -6.74
N SER A 15 -2.22 2.32 -5.93
CA SER A 15 -3.49 1.58 -5.98
C SER A 15 -4.24 1.75 -7.31
N PHE A 16 -4.04 2.86 -8.02
CA PHE A 16 -4.58 3.02 -9.36
C PHE A 16 -3.90 2.07 -10.35
N VAL A 17 -2.56 1.96 -10.31
CA VAL A 17 -1.80 1.01 -11.12
C VAL A 17 -2.13 -0.43 -10.73
N ALA A 18 -2.23 -0.74 -9.42
CA ALA A 18 -2.68 -2.05 -8.95
C ALA A 18 -4.05 -2.44 -9.50
N ASN A 19 -5.00 -1.50 -9.57
CA ASN A 19 -6.31 -1.74 -10.17
C ASN A 19 -6.24 -2.03 -11.68
N ILE A 20 -5.29 -1.46 -12.41
CA ILE A 20 -5.08 -1.80 -13.83
C ILE A 20 -4.60 -3.25 -13.97
N PHE A 21 -3.68 -3.72 -13.13
CA PHE A 21 -3.32 -5.14 -13.09
C PHE A 21 -4.52 -6.03 -12.80
N LYS A 22 -5.40 -5.60 -11.88
CA LYS A 22 -6.65 -6.32 -11.58
C LYS A 22 -7.60 -6.37 -12.77
N GLU A 23 -7.75 -5.26 -13.53
CA GLU A 23 -8.54 -5.22 -14.78
C GLU A 23 -7.97 -6.15 -15.85
N LEU A 24 -6.68 -6.49 -15.76
CA LEU A 24 -6.00 -7.47 -16.61
C LEU A 24 -5.98 -8.88 -16.01
N ASN A 25 -6.86 -9.16 -15.04
CA ASN A 25 -7.06 -10.46 -14.39
C ASN A 25 -5.88 -10.98 -13.54
N PHE A 26 -4.97 -10.10 -13.11
CA PHE A 26 -3.92 -10.48 -12.15
C PHE A 26 -4.41 -10.39 -10.70
N ASN A 27 -3.92 -11.30 -9.86
CA ASN A 27 -4.23 -11.31 -8.44
C ASN A 27 -3.39 -10.27 -7.68
N ILE A 28 -4.08 -9.45 -6.87
CA ILE A 28 -3.48 -8.33 -6.14
C ILE A 28 -3.58 -8.57 -4.65
N PHE A 29 -2.46 -8.51 -3.93
CA PHE A 29 -2.47 -8.35 -2.49
C PHE A 29 -2.41 -6.86 -2.14
N SER A 30 -3.41 -6.35 -1.46
CA SER A 30 -3.42 -4.97 -0.96
C SER A 30 -3.35 -4.97 0.57
N ALA A 31 -2.22 -4.52 1.12
CA ALA A 31 -2.03 -4.44 2.56
C ALA A 31 -3.02 -3.47 3.21
N ASP A 32 -3.37 -2.36 2.55
CA ASP A 32 -4.38 -1.41 3.04
C ASP A 32 -5.77 -2.06 3.17
N ASN A 33 -6.14 -2.94 2.23
CA ASN A 33 -7.39 -3.69 2.33
C ASN A 33 -7.35 -4.69 3.49
N GLU A 34 -6.24 -5.37 3.71
CA GLU A 34 -6.10 -6.28 4.85
C GLU A 34 -6.15 -5.54 6.19
N VAL A 35 -5.51 -4.39 6.32
CA VAL A 35 -5.64 -3.52 7.50
C VAL A 35 -7.09 -3.09 7.73
N ASN A 36 -7.81 -2.72 6.66
CA ASN A 36 -9.24 -2.39 6.74
C ASN A 36 -10.07 -3.58 7.23
N ASN A 37 -9.78 -4.79 6.76
CA ASN A 37 -10.45 -6.02 7.19
C ASN A 37 -10.18 -6.32 8.67
N ILE A 38 -8.95 -6.07 9.15
CA ILE A 38 -8.60 -6.21 10.57
C ILE A 38 -9.48 -5.28 11.41
N TYR A 39 -9.55 -3.99 11.09
CA TYR A 39 -10.37 -3.01 11.83
C TYR A 39 -11.87 -3.31 11.79
N LYS A 40 -12.35 -3.95 10.73
CA LYS A 40 -13.76 -4.33 10.60
C LYS A 40 -14.12 -5.62 11.35
N LYS A 41 -13.21 -6.62 11.37
CA LYS A 41 -13.55 -8.00 11.73
C LYS A 41 -12.81 -8.52 12.97
N ASN A 42 -11.62 -8.03 13.30
CA ASN A 42 -10.81 -8.59 14.38
C ASN A 42 -11.09 -7.92 15.72
N LYS A 43 -12.07 -8.49 16.46
CA LYS A 43 -12.51 -7.95 17.75
C LYS A 43 -11.38 -7.84 18.78
N ASN A 44 -10.47 -8.82 18.86
CA ASN A 44 -9.38 -8.85 19.83
C ASN A 44 -8.33 -7.77 19.56
N ILE A 45 -7.96 -7.58 18.29
CA ILE A 45 -7.04 -6.51 17.89
C ILE A 45 -7.66 -5.15 18.12
N ASN A 46 -8.93 -4.99 17.77
CA ASN A 46 -9.64 -3.73 17.98
C ASN A 46 -9.72 -3.36 19.47
N LYS A 47 -9.95 -4.32 20.38
CA LYS A 47 -9.91 -4.10 21.84
C LYS A 47 -8.51 -3.62 22.29
N LYS A 48 -7.43 -4.26 21.80
CA LYS A 48 -6.05 -3.84 22.15
C LYS A 48 -5.75 -2.42 21.66
N ILE A 49 -6.11 -2.09 20.42
CA ILE A 49 -5.92 -0.75 19.85
C ILE A 49 -6.77 0.27 20.60
N SER A 50 -8.04 0.00 20.84
CA SER A 50 -8.97 0.86 21.57
C SER A 50 -8.42 1.20 22.94
N LYS A 51 -7.97 0.21 23.71
CA LYS A 51 -7.38 0.42 25.06
C LYS A 51 -6.15 1.33 24.99
N PHE A 52 -5.22 1.08 24.06
CA PHE A 52 -3.97 1.85 23.95
C PHE A 52 -4.19 3.31 23.49
N PHE A 53 -5.11 3.51 22.56
CA PHE A 53 -5.41 4.83 22.00
C PHE A 53 -6.55 5.55 22.73
N LYS A 54 -7.18 4.91 23.71
CA LYS A 54 -8.38 5.40 24.44
C LYS A 54 -9.53 5.77 23.49
N LEU A 55 -9.81 4.87 22.51
CA LEU A 55 -10.87 5.05 21.52
C LEU A 55 -12.14 4.31 21.93
N LYS A 56 -13.30 4.84 21.53
CA LYS A 56 -14.56 4.09 21.62
C LYS A 56 -14.66 3.05 20.50
N LEU A 57 -15.21 1.88 20.83
CA LEU A 57 -15.50 0.85 19.83
C LEU A 57 -16.96 0.94 19.41
N TYR A 58 -17.20 0.99 18.09
CA TYR A 58 -18.54 0.95 17.52
C TYR A 58 -18.85 -0.48 17.06
N LYS A 59 -19.69 -1.20 17.79
CA LYS A 59 -19.97 -2.62 17.51
C LYS A 59 -18.68 -3.45 17.30
N THR A 60 -17.71 -3.28 18.21
CA THR A 60 -16.39 -3.93 18.17
C THR A 60 -15.43 -3.46 17.05
N ARG A 61 -15.77 -2.41 16.29
CA ARG A 61 -14.96 -1.86 15.19
C ARG A 61 -14.24 -0.59 15.63
N ILE A 62 -13.06 -0.37 15.04
CA ILE A 62 -12.30 0.88 15.20
C ILE A 62 -12.89 1.95 14.27
N ASN A 63 -13.14 3.14 14.82
CA ASN A 63 -13.36 4.34 14.03
C ASN A 63 -12.01 4.82 13.49
N ARG A 64 -11.84 4.75 12.17
CA ARG A 64 -10.58 5.10 11.51
C ARG A 64 -10.25 6.58 11.62
N GLN A 65 -11.26 7.45 11.68
CA GLN A 65 -11.04 8.88 11.83
C GLN A 65 -10.48 9.19 13.22
N GLU A 66 -11.10 8.66 14.29
CA GLU A 66 -10.61 8.82 15.67
C GLU A 66 -9.19 8.25 15.84
N LEU A 67 -8.89 7.08 15.26
CA LEU A 67 -7.54 6.52 15.28
C LEU A 67 -6.54 7.43 14.55
N ARG A 68 -6.92 7.99 13.41
CA ARG A 68 -6.10 8.95 12.65
C ARG A 68 -5.82 10.21 13.47
N ASP A 69 -6.84 10.75 14.14
CA ASP A 69 -6.71 11.94 14.97
C ASP A 69 -5.82 11.69 16.20
N ALA A 70 -5.93 10.52 16.82
CA ALA A 70 -5.04 10.09 17.89
C ALA A 70 -3.58 9.94 17.44
N LEU A 71 -3.35 9.42 16.22
CA LEU A 71 -2.02 9.32 15.63
C LEU A 71 -1.44 10.67 15.22
N LYS A 72 -2.27 11.63 14.83
CA LYS A 72 -1.82 13.02 14.58
C LYS A 72 -1.33 13.68 15.85
N LYS A 73 -2.07 13.51 16.95
CA LYS A 73 -1.68 14.06 18.27
C LYS A 73 -0.37 13.44 18.78
N ASN A 74 -0.13 12.17 18.53
CA ASN A 74 1.10 11.49 18.96
C ASN A 74 1.61 10.50 17.86
N PRO A 75 2.43 10.99 16.92
CA PRO A 75 2.97 10.15 15.85
C PRO A 75 3.86 8.99 16.34
N LYS A 76 4.50 9.10 17.51
CA LYS A 76 5.32 8.01 18.07
C LYS A 76 4.49 6.74 18.31
N LYS A 77 3.18 6.86 18.50
CA LYS A 77 2.26 5.73 18.66
C LYS A 77 2.09 4.87 17.40
N PHE A 78 2.56 5.31 16.24
CA PHE A 78 2.60 4.45 15.04
C PHE A 78 3.40 3.17 15.27
N SER A 79 4.49 3.23 16.05
CA SER A 79 5.31 2.04 16.34
C SER A 79 4.50 0.93 17.02
N PHE A 80 3.65 1.30 17.98
CA PHE A 80 2.75 0.35 18.65
C PHE A 80 1.73 -0.25 17.66
N LEU A 81 1.10 0.60 16.83
CA LEU A 81 0.14 0.14 15.85
C LEU A 81 0.78 -0.83 14.86
N ASN A 82 1.97 -0.49 14.38
CA ASN A 82 2.73 -1.32 13.45
C ASN A 82 3.12 -2.68 14.07
N LYS A 83 3.57 -2.71 15.33
CA LYS A 83 3.89 -3.96 16.05
C LYS A 83 2.71 -4.93 16.11
N ILE A 84 1.47 -4.41 16.19
CA ILE A 84 0.26 -5.25 16.24
C ILE A 84 -0.20 -5.66 14.85
N ILE A 85 -0.18 -4.74 13.91
CA ILE A 85 -0.79 -4.92 12.57
C ILE A 85 0.14 -5.68 11.61
N HIS A 86 1.45 -5.35 11.58
CA HIS A 86 2.38 -5.93 10.60
C HIS A 86 2.45 -7.46 10.64
N PRO A 87 2.52 -8.14 11.83
CA PRO A 87 2.56 -9.60 11.85
C PRO A 87 1.34 -10.24 11.21
N ILE A 88 0.16 -9.63 11.43
CA ILE A 88 -1.10 -10.15 10.89
C ILE A 88 -1.14 -9.97 9.36
N VAL A 89 -0.75 -8.79 8.89
CA VAL A 89 -0.70 -8.50 7.44
C VAL A 89 0.34 -9.40 6.76
N ARG A 90 1.51 -9.62 7.38
CA ARG A 90 2.53 -10.54 6.86
C ARG A 90 2.02 -11.99 6.78
N LYS A 91 1.30 -12.48 7.80
CA LYS A 91 0.66 -13.80 7.74
C LYS A 91 -0.34 -13.90 6.59
N LYS A 92 -1.15 -12.85 6.38
CA LYS A 92 -2.08 -12.76 5.25
C LYS A 92 -1.38 -12.75 3.90
N LEU A 93 -0.25 -12.05 3.78
CA LEU A 93 0.58 -12.05 2.58
C LEU A 93 1.09 -13.45 2.25
N ILE A 94 1.63 -14.17 3.25
CA ILE A 94 2.13 -15.55 3.07
C ILE A 94 0.99 -16.47 2.59
N LEU A 95 -0.19 -16.39 3.21
CA LEU A 95 -1.36 -17.15 2.77
C LEU A 95 -1.80 -16.81 1.35
N PHE A 96 -1.77 -15.53 0.97
CA PHE A 96 -2.04 -15.09 -0.39
C PHE A 96 -1.04 -15.68 -1.38
N LEU A 97 0.25 -15.60 -1.11
CA LEU A 97 1.29 -16.14 -1.98
C LEU A 97 1.17 -17.66 -2.14
N SER A 98 0.88 -18.38 -1.05
CA SER A 98 0.63 -19.82 -1.08
C SER A 98 -0.60 -20.17 -1.94
N LYS A 99 -1.71 -19.43 -1.76
CA LYS A 99 -2.95 -19.65 -2.52
C LYS A 99 -2.73 -19.51 -4.04
N PHE A 100 -1.94 -18.53 -4.44
CA PHE A 100 -1.74 -18.21 -5.86
C PHE A 100 -0.40 -18.71 -6.42
N LYS A 101 0.26 -19.67 -5.77
CA LYS A 101 1.59 -20.18 -6.17
C LYS A 101 1.65 -20.72 -7.60
N LYS A 102 0.54 -21.16 -8.18
CA LYS A 102 0.44 -21.66 -9.56
C LYS A 102 0.25 -20.55 -10.59
N ASN A 103 0.02 -19.31 -10.19
CA ASN A 103 -0.13 -18.19 -11.10
C ASN A 103 1.22 -17.79 -11.68
N ARG A 104 1.24 -17.29 -12.92
CA ARG A 104 2.46 -16.78 -13.55
C ARG A 104 2.98 -15.52 -12.85
N LEU A 105 2.07 -14.64 -12.43
CA LEU A 105 2.38 -13.36 -11.78
C LEU A 105 1.34 -12.99 -10.74
N VAL A 106 1.80 -12.38 -9.63
CA VAL A 106 0.96 -11.71 -8.62
C VAL A 106 1.51 -10.32 -8.31
N VAL A 107 0.65 -9.41 -7.87
CA VAL A 107 1.03 -8.03 -7.58
C VAL A 107 0.84 -7.71 -6.10
N LEU A 108 1.81 -7.02 -5.52
CA LEU A 108 1.85 -6.65 -4.10
C LEU A 108 1.78 -5.12 -3.97
N ASP A 109 0.61 -4.60 -3.58
CA ASP A 109 0.41 -3.19 -3.19
C ASP A 109 0.58 -3.07 -1.67
N ILE A 110 1.84 -2.92 -1.24
CA ILE A 110 2.23 -2.82 0.17
C ILE A 110 2.85 -1.44 0.41
N PRO A 111 2.18 -0.56 1.17
CA PRO A 111 2.79 0.69 1.62
C PRO A 111 4.06 0.44 2.42
N LEU A 112 5.06 1.29 2.26
CA LEU A 112 6.33 1.20 2.99
C LEU A 112 7.08 -0.14 2.76
N LEU A 113 6.94 -0.75 1.58
CA LEU A 113 7.56 -2.03 1.23
C LEU A 113 9.10 -1.94 1.33
N VAL A 114 9.69 -0.88 0.78
CA VAL A 114 11.13 -0.62 0.84
C VAL A 114 11.56 -0.23 2.25
N GLU A 115 10.79 0.60 2.94
CA GLU A 115 11.05 1.07 4.29
C GLU A 115 11.05 -0.09 5.31
N ASN A 116 10.16 -1.05 5.11
CA ASN A 116 10.06 -2.25 5.97
C ASN A 116 10.97 -3.41 5.52
N LYS A 117 11.86 -3.17 4.55
CA LYS A 117 12.82 -4.16 4.03
C LYS A 117 12.16 -5.49 3.63
N MET A 118 10.99 -5.42 3.00
CA MET A 118 10.23 -6.62 2.60
C MET A 118 10.70 -7.19 1.25
N PHE A 119 11.98 -7.09 0.93
CA PHE A 119 12.57 -7.50 -0.33
C PHE A 119 12.37 -9.00 -0.64
N ASN A 120 12.42 -9.86 0.37
CA ASN A 120 12.26 -11.31 0.21
C ASN A 120 10.88 -11.75 -0.33
N PHE A 121 9.91 -10.83 -0.35
CA PHE A 121 8.57 -11.10 -0.90
C PHE A 121 8.40 -10.62 -2.34
N VAL A 122 9.40 -9.97 -2.93
CA VAL A 122 9.30 -9.31 -4.23
C VAL A 122 10.44 -9.76 -5.13
N ASP A 123 10.12 -10.11 -6.36
CA ASP A 123 11.09 -10.46 -7.39
C ASP A 123 11.36 -9.27 -8.32
N ILE A 124 10.34 -8.43 -8.57
CA ILE A 124 10.40 -7.28 -9.48
C ILE A 124 9.73 -6.08 -8.84
N PHE A 125 10.40 -4.93 -8.86
CA PHE A 125 9.91 -3.66 -8.36
C PHE A 125 9.44 -2.75 -9.50
N ILE A 126 8.20 -2.26 -9.42
CA ILE A 126 7.67 -1.23 -10.31
C ILE A 126 7.52 0.07 -9.54
N TYR A 127 8.31 1.08 -9.90
CA TYR A 127 8.21 2.42 -9.30
C TYR A 127 7.19 3.26 -10.03
N ILE A 128 6.26 3.87 -9.27
CA ILE A 128 5.23 4.76 -9.81
C ILE A 128 5.70 6.20 -9.66
N LYS A 129 6.11 6.81 -10.77
CA LYS A 129 6.51 8.21 -10.88
C LYS A 129 5.32 9.08 -11.29
N THR A 130 5.07 10.15 -10.57
CA THR A 130 3.94 11.06 -10.86
C THR A 130 4.45 12.49 -10.95
N ARG A 131 4.10 13.19 -12.04
CA ARG A 131 4.40 14.61 -12.16
C ARG A 131 3.64 15.42 -11.10
N SER A 132 4.27 16.48 -10.56
CA SER A 132 3.74 17.32 -9.49
C SER A 132 2.32 17.85 -9.76
N ASN A 133 2.03 18.24 -11.00
CA ASN A 133 0.71 18.75 -11.39
C ASN A 133 -0.42 17.72 -11.20
N TYR A 134 -0.19 16.45 -11.58
CA TYR A 134 -1.16 15.37 -11.38
C TYR A 134 -1.27 14.96 -9.92
N PHE A 135 -0.18 15.02 -9.18
CA PHE A 135 -0.15 14.78 -7.75
C PHE A 135 -1.06 15.77 -6.99
N ASN A 136 -0.88 17.07 -7.24
CA ASN A 136 -1.64 18.14 -6.59
C ASN A 136 -3.14 18.05 -6.92
N ALA A 137 -3.50 17.77 -8.19
CA ALA A 137 -4.89 17.59 -8.61
C ALA A 137 -5.57 16.39 -7.92
N ARG A 138 -4.86 15.28 -7.73
CA ARG A 138 -5.38 14.09 -7.02
C ARG A 138 -5.55 14.32 -5.54
N ILE A 139 -4.63 15.04 -4.90
CA ILE A 139 -4.74 15.41 -3.50
C ILE A 139 -5.95 16.33 -3.29
N LYS A 140 -6.15 17.34 -4.14
CA LYS A 140 -7.31 18.24 -4.07
C LYS A 140 -8.65 17.50 -4.22
N LYS A 141 -8.72 16.48 -5.08
CA LYS A 141 -9.97 15.69 -5.30
C LYS A 141 -10.33 14.76 -4.14
N ARG A 142 -9.40 14.44 -3.24
CA ARG A 142 -9.69 13.60 -2.06
C ARG A 142 -10.29 14.48 -0.96
N LYS A 143 -11.63 14.63 -0.95
CA LYS A 143 -12.40 15.47 -0.01
C LYS A 143 -12.06 15.31 1.49
N ASN A 144 -11.44 14.19 1.91
CA ASN A 144 -11.12 13.89 3.31
C ASN A 144 -9.61 13.68 3.54
N LEU A 145 -8.76 14.29 2.72
CA LEU A 145 -7.32 14.14 2.88
C LEU A 145 -6.78 15.24 3.79
N ASP A 146 -6.52 14.86 5.03
CA ASP A 146 -5.88 15.72 6.00
C ASP A 146 -4.40 15.92 5.63
N LYS A 147 -4.05 17.14 5.27
CA LYS A 147 -2.68 17.52 4.88
C LYS A 147 -1.67 17.25 5.99
N SER A 148 -2.06 17.45 7.25
CA SER A 148 -1.18 17.22 8.40
C SER A 148 -0.84 15.73 8.55
N PHE A 149 -1.84 14.85 8.39
CA PHE A 149 -1.63 13.41 8.41
C PHE A 149 -0.79 12.91 7.23
N LEU A 150 -0.98 13.49 6.04
CA LEU A 150 -0.13 13.20 4.88
C LEU A 150 1.34 13.52 5.13
N ASN A 151 1.63 14.64 5.78
CA ASN A 151 3.00 15.02 6.11
C ASN A 151 3.64 14.02 7.08
N ILE A 152 2.88 13.51 8.05
CA ILE A 152 3.33 12.45 8.96
C ILE A 152 3.66 11.17 8.16
N LEU A 153 2.79 10.76 7.24
CA LEU A 153 3.03 9.59 6.39
C LEU A 153 4.23 9.78 5.45
N LYS A 154 4.41 10.97 4.90
CA LYS A 154 5.59 11.29 4.06
C LYS A 154 6.90 11.16 4.84
N LYS A 155 6.94 11.63 6.11
CA LYS A 155 8.13 11.50 6.97
C LYS A 155 8.53 10.05 7.26
N GLN A 156 7.61 9.10 7.14
CA GLN A 156 7.91 7.67 7.29
C GLN A 156 8.49 7.03 6.03
N GLN A 157 8.46 7.74 4.90
CA GLN A 157 8.90 7.20 3.62
C GLN A 157 10.36 7.55 3.33
N ARG A 158 11.06 6.62 2.67
CA ARG A 158 12.35 6.88 2.03
C ARG A 158 12.20 7.89 0.90
N SER A 159 13.28 8.57 0.54
CA SER A 159 13.29 9.51 -0.57
C SER A 159 12.90 8.84 -1.90
N GLU A 160 12.39 9.63 -2.83
CA GLU A 160 12.01 9.11 -4.16
C GLU A 160 13.23 8.53 -4.89
N LYS A 161 14.39 9.16 -4.78
CA LYS A 161 15.65 8.69 -5.38
C LYS A 161 16.03 7.29 -4.89
N ILE A 162 15.90 7.04 -3.59
CA ILE A 162 16.16 5.69 -3.02
C ILE A 162 15.19 4.66 -3.56
N LYS A 163 13.89 4.98 -3.65
CA LYS A 163 12.87 4.05 -4.18
C LYS A 163 13.05 3.78 -5.66
N GLU A 164 13.39 4.82 -6.42
CA GLU A 164 13.67 4.70 -7.86
C GLU A 164 14.89 3.80 -8.11
N GLY A 165 15.89 3.82 -7.23
CA GLY A 165 17.07 2.96 -7.30
C GLY A 165 16.80 1.47 -7.09
N TYR A 166 15.65 1.10 -6.52
CA TYR A 166 15.22 -0.31 -6.42
C TYR A 166 14.35 -0.77 -7.60
N ALA A 167 13.98 0.14 -8.51
CA ALA A 167 12.99 -0.16 -9.54
C ALA A 167 13.60 -0.89 -10.73
N ASP A 168 13.05 -2.04 -11.08
CA ASP A 168 13.31 -2.72 -12.36
C ASP A 168 12.55 -2.05 -13.50
N PHE A 169 11.35 -1.47 -13.19
CA PHE A 169 10.54 -0.73 -14.14
C PHE A 169 9.97 0.54 -13.53
N ILE A 170 9.79 1.57 -14.38
CA ILE A 170 9.17 2.83 -13.99
C ILE A 170 7.87 3.02 -14.79
N ILE A 171 6.76 3.30 -14.09
CA ILE A 171 5.50 3.71 -14.69
C ILE A 171 5.29 5.21 -14.44
N TYR A 172 5.17 5.96 -15.51
CA TYR A 172 4.80 7.38 -15.47
C TYR A 172 3.28 7.50 -15.37
N ASN A 173 2.80 7.81 -14.17
CA ASN A 173 1.36 7.88 -13.89
C ASN A 173 0.74 9.15 -14.50
N SER A 174 0.05 8.98 -15.61
CA SER A 174 -0.61 10.01 -16.40
C SER A 174 -2.09 9.66 -16.65
N SER A 175 -2.55 9.62 -17.91
CA SER A 175 -3.89 9.15 -18.26
C SER A 175 -4.03 7.64 -18.14
N LYS A 176 -5.28 7.16 -17.92
CA LYS A 176 -5.56 5.72 -17.74
C LYS A 176 -5.04 4.88 -18.91
N ASN A 177 -5.27 5.31 -20.13
CA ASN A 177 -4.87 4.55 -21.33
C ASN A 177 -3.35 4.43 -21.44
N LYS A 178 -2.60 5.53 -21.21
CA LYS A 178 -1.13 5.51 -21.22
C LYS A 178 -0.57 4.60 -20.13
N VAL A 179 -1.14 4.64 -18.92
CA VAL A 179 -0.71 3.76 -17.83
C VAL A 179 -1.05 2.30 -18.14
N LYS A 180 -2.23 2.03 -18.71
CA LYS A 180 -2.63 0.67 -19.11
C LYS A 180 -1.68 0.08 -20.16
N LEU A 181 -1.25 0.89 -21.13
CA LEU A 181 -0.27 0.47 -22.13
C LEU A 181 1.09 0.15 -21.49
N GLN A 182 1.60 1.03 -20.60
CA GLN A 182 2.85 0.77 -19.88
C GLN A 182 2.77 -0.52 -19.06
N VAL A 183 1.65 -0.76 -18.36
CA VAL A 183 1.45 -1.98 -17.58
C VAL A 183 1.48 -3.22 -18.48
N LYS A 184 0.78 -3.21 -19.63
CA LYS A 184 0.80 -4.31 -20.58
C LYS A 184 2.22 -4.62 -21.07
N ASN A 185 2.95 -3.60 -21.52
CA ASN A 185 4.33 -3.76 -22.02
C ASN A 185 5.27 -4.33 -20.93
N ILE A 186 5.06 -3.96 -19.66
CA ILE A 186 5.85 -4.50 -18.55
C ILE A 186 5.48 -5.97 -18.30
N ILE A 187 4.18 -6.30 -18.32
CA ILE A 187 3.72 -7.69 -18.17
C ILE A 187 4.32 -8.57 -19.26
N ASP A 188 4.28 -8.12 -20.50
CA ASP A 188 4.84 -8.87 -21.63
C ASP A 188 6.34 -9.13 -21.43
N LYS A 189 7.11 -8.12 -21.02
CA LYS A 189 8.54 -8.28 -20.69
C LYS A 189 8.80 -9.27 -19.55
N ILE A 190 7.95 -9.26 -18.50
CA ILE A 190 8.09 -10.16 -17.34
C ILE A 190 7.73 -11.60 -17.70
N LEU A 191 6.77 -11.80 -18.58
CA LEU A 191 6.23 -13.14 -18.88
C LEU A 191 6.89 -13.80 -20.11
N LEU A 192 7.65 -13.03 -20.92
CA LEU A 192 8.43 -13.55 -22.06
C LEU A 192 9.84 -13.99 -21.64
N ASN A 193 10.36 -13.46 -20.51
CA ASN A 193 11.61 -13.91 -19.88
C ASN A 193 11.30 -15.01 -18.82
#